data_c582d13d2c2c9195e947173aede28c22
#
_entry.id   c582d13d2c2c9195e947173aede28c22
#
_cell.length_a   1.000
_cell.length_b   1.000
_cell.length_c   1.000
_cell.angle_alpha   90.00
_cell.angle_beta   90.00
_cell.angle_gamma   90.00
#
_symmetry.space_group_name_H-M   'P 1'
#
loop_
_entity.id
_entity.type
_entity.pdbx_description
1 polymer ?
#
loop_
_entity_poly.entity_id
_entity_poly.type
_entity_poly.pdbx_seq_one_letter_code
_entity_poly.pdbx_strand_id
1 'polypeptide(L)'
;MTSENTMLHRAENVVGAVMVVGGGIAGIQAALDLANSGYLVYLVEKSPGIGGTMAQLDKTFPTNDCAMCILSPKLVECGRHMNIELMTLTELAGVSGEAGNFTAHLRRKPRYVDVTKCIACGLCAEKCPKKVKNEFNAGLDMRKAAYIIYGQTVPLKYAIDGDHCIYIQKGKCRACEKYCPAGAINFNDKEEMIDVKVGAVILAPGFSAYDPSGLSFYGYGEIPDVVTSLEYERILSASGPFLGHLARPSDHAEPKKIAWLQCVGSRSQNACDNGYCSSVCCMYAIKQAVMSAEHSSGGLSQSIFFMDMRTHGKNFERGYEDAKAKGVRFLRARPHSFVPGPEGRGVSVRYVDESGREIVELFDMVVLSVGLTAPKDAQALAEGAGIELDKHRFAACSDFAPVSASRKGVYVCGAFDGPKDIPQSVVAASAAACCAGGDLAAARGALSRRPEEAAALDVSGDPPRVGVFICSCGSNIAGVVDVAAVTEYAATLPGVVFTANNMFTCSQDVQDKMAEVIREKGLNRIVVAACTPRTHEPLFQETMEAAGLNKYLFEMANIRNQASWVHGHEPDKATEKSKDLVRMAVAKALLLRPLSEPKLSINPVALVIGGGVAGMTAALELSRQGFPTHIVER
;
A
#
# COMPACT_ATOMS: atom_id res chain seq x y z
N MET A 1 -51.13 -0.34 -5.05
CA MET A 1 -50.76 0.91 -5.77
C MET A 1 -49.89 1.88 -4.97
N THR A 2 -49.57 1.63 -3.70
CA THR A 2 -48.80 2.57 -2.84
C THR A 2 -47.32 2.18 -2.62
N SER A 3 -46.92 0.94 -2.86
CA SER A 3 -45.51 0.50 -2.66
C SER A 3 -44.65 0.68 -3.90
N GLU A 4 -45.15 0.52 -5.09
CA GLU A 4 -44.42 0.72 -6.35
C GLU A 4 -44.13 2.19 -6.62
N ASN A 5 -45.07 3.10 -6.34
CA ASN A 5 -44.83 4.54 -6.48
C ASN A 5 -43.76 5.08 -5.48
N THR A 6 -43.66 4.47 -4.29
CA THR A 6 -42.66 4.86 -3.29
C THR A 6 -41.27 4.37 -3.67
N MET A 7 -41.16 3.23 -4.36
CA MET A 7 -39.88 2.75 -4.91
C MET A 7 -39.44 3.54 -6.13
N LEU A 8 -40.33 3.92 -7.03
CA LEU A 8 -40.03 4.73 -8.22
C LEU A 8 -39.59 6.15 -7.87
N HIS A 9 -40.22 6.80 -6.88
CA HIS A 9 -39.76 8.12 -6.40
C HIS A 9 -38.43 8.10 -5.62
N ARG A 10 -38.02 6.94 -5.05
CA ARG A 10 -36.69 6.76 -4.43
C ARG A 10 -35.59 6.61 -5.48
N ALA A 11 -35.87 6.05 -6.65
CA ALA A 11 -34.85 5.84 -7.69
C ALA A 11 -34.42 7.15 -8.38
N GLU A 12 -35.28 8.16 -8.45
CA GLU A 12 -34.99 9.43 -9.15
C GLU A 12 -33.98 10.34 -8.42
N ASN A 13 -33.67 10.08 -7.15
CA ASN A 13 -32.78 10.93 -6.32
C ASN A 13 -31.50 10.24 -5.83
N VAL A 14 -31.21 9.01 -6.27
CA VAL A 14 -30.02 8.28 -5.84
C VAL A 14 -28.83 8.61 -6.73
N VAL A 15 -27.72 9.04 -6.12
CA VAL A 15 -26.48 9.39 -6.82
C VAL A 15 -25.61 8.14 -6.97
N GLY A 16 -25.29 7.76 -8.22
CA GLY A 16 -24.45 6.59 -8.57
C GLY A 16 -22.95 6.80 -8.35
N ALA A 17 -22.57 7.56 -7.33
CA ALA A 17 -21.20 7.81 -6.94
C ALA A 17 -20.97 7.49 -5.47
N VAL A 18 -19.75 7.06 -5.11
CA VAL A 18 -19.35 6.76 -3.73
C VAL A 18 -18.09 7.54 -3.39
N MET A 19 -18.04 8.12 -2.19
CA MET A 19 -16.82 8.69 -1.65
C MET A 19 -16.11 7.67 -0.77
N VAL A 20 -14.82 7.48 -1.00
CA VAL A 20 -13.94 6.66 -0.16
C VAL A 20 -12.88 7.59 0.46
N VAL A 21 -12.85 7.65 1.79
CA VAL A 21 -11.95 8.54 2.55
C VAL A 21 -10.80 7.73 3.12
N GLY A 22 -9.60 7.94 2.60
CA GLY A 22 -8.36 7.25 2.94
C GLY A 22 -7.85 6.38 1.81
N GLY A 23 -6.67 6.71 1.28
CA GLY A 23 -5.99 6.02 0.17
C GLY A 23 -5.03 4.91 0.62
N GLY A 24 -5.29 4.26 1.77
CA GLY A 24 -4.61 3.04 2.21
C GLY A 24 -5.16 1.80 1.52
N ILE A 25 -4.63 0.60 1.85
CA ILE A 25 -5.02 -0.67 1.20
C ILE A 25 -6.53 -0.94 1.26
N ALA A 26 -7.19 -0.61 2.36
CA ALA A 26 -8.64 -0.80 2.50
C ALA A 26 -9.41 0.15 1.58
N GLY A 27 -9.08 1.45 1.57
CA GLY A 27 -9.75 2.41 0.69
C GLY A 27 -9.50 2.14 -0.79
N ILE A 28 -8.28 1.76 -1.17
CA ILE A 28 -7.94 1.36 -2.54
C ILE A 28 -8.78 0.14 -2.96
N GLN A 29 -8.88 -0.89 -2.11
CA GLN A 29 -9.69 -2.07 -2.42
C GLN A 29 -11.17 -1.71 -2.57
N ALA A 30 -11.73 -0.94 -1.64
CA ALA A 30 -13.14 -0.51 -1.73
C ALA A 30 -13.40 0.33 -2.99
N ALA A 31 -12.47 1.22 -3.34
CA ALA A 31 -12.58 2.04 -4.55
C ALA A 31 -12.56 1.20 -5.83
N LEU A 32 -11.66 0.23 -5.92
CA LEU A 32 -11.57 -0.69 -7.07
C LEU A 32 -12.82 -1.57 -7.18
N ASP A 33 -13.29 -2.15 -6.09
CA ASP A 33 -14.49 -3.00 -6.08
C ASP A 33 -15.74 -2.24 -6.54
N LEU A 34 -15.92 -1.00 -6.07
CA LEU A 34 -17.03 -0.14 -6.49
C LEU A 34 -16.92 0.30 -7.95
N ALA A 35 -15.75 0.73 -8.37
CA ALA A 35 -15.51 1.19 -9.73
C ALA A 35 -15.70 0.07 -10.76
N ASN A 36 -15.19 -1.13 -10.46
CA ASN A 36 -15.41 -2.35 -11.24
C ASN A 36 -16.89 -2.79 -11.25
N SER A 37 -17.64 -2.46 -10.19
CA SER A 37 -19.09 -2.72 -10.10
C SER A 37 -19.94 -1.67 -10.81
N GLY A 38 -19.35 -0.66 -11.45
CA GLY A 38 -20.04 0.35 -12.26
C GLY A 38 -20.46 1.61 -11.50
N TYR A 39 -19.76 1.99 -10.43
CA TYR A 39 -19.98 3.24 -9.72
C TYR A 39 -18.83 4.22 -9.96
N LEU A 40 -19.12 5.52 -10.01
CA LEU A 40 -18.11 6.56 -9.94
C LEU A 40 -17.59 6.65 -8.50
N VAL A 41 -16.27 6.68 -8.30
CA VAL A 41 -15.65 6.73 -6.97
C VAL A 41 -14.78 7.97 -6.83
N TYR A 42 -14.99 8.74 -5.77
CA TYR A 42 -14.08 9.80 -5.34
C TYR A 42 -13.20 9.24 -4.23
N LEU A 43 -11.93 8.95 -4.53
CA LEU A 43 -10.94 8.50 -3.55
C LEU A 43 -10.19 9.69 -2.96
N VAL A 44 -10.49 10.00 -1.71
CA VAL A 44 -9.96 11.16 -0.98
C VAL A 44 -8.80 10.74 -0.09
N GLU A 45 -7.63 11.37 -0.24
CA GLU A 45 -6.43 11.09 0.54
C GLU A 45 -5.77 12.39 1.03
N LYS A 46 -5.48 12.46 2.34
CA LYS A 46 -4.87 13.65 2.96
C LYS A 46 -3.40 13.86 2.64
N SER A 47 -2.70 12.81 2.25
CA SER A 47 -1.30 12.87 1.82
C SER A 47 -1.17 13.19 0.32
N PRO A 48 0.02 13.55 -0.17
CA PRO A 48 0.21 13.84 -1.60
C PRO A 48 0.14 12.63 -2.53
N GLY A 49 -0.02 11.42 -1.97
CA GLY A 49 -0.17 10.19 -2.73
C GLY A 49 -0.76 9.04 -1.92
N ILE A 50 -1.36 8.06 -2.58
CA ILE A 50 -2.01 6.90 -1.96
C ILE A 50 -1.00 5.79 -1.60
N GLY A 51 -1.41 4.84 -0.77
CA GLY A 51 -0.62 3.66 -0.34
C GLY A 51 -0.71 3.39 1.18
N GLY A 52 -0.88 4.44 1.98
CA GLY A 52 -1.02 4.33 3.43
C GLY A 52 0.18 3.64 4.11
N THR A 53 -0.06 3.08 5.29
CA THR A 53 0.99 2.43 6.10
C THR A 53 1.55 1.16 5.43
N MET A 54 0.77 0.46 4.58
CA MET A 54 1.27 -0.72 3.88
C MET A 54 2.48 -0.39 2.99
N ALA A 55 2.54 0.81 2.41
CA ALA A 55 3.68 1.26 1.61
C ALA A 55 4.97 1.44 2.43
N GLN A 56 4.87 1.59 3.76
CA GLN A 56 6.01 1.73 4.68
C GLN A 56 6.58 0.39 5.13
N LEU A 57 5.85 -0.72 4.96
CA LEU A 57 6.30 -2.05 5.38
C LEU A 57 7.35 -2.62 4.40
N ASP A 58 8.27 -3.41 4.92
CA ASP A 58 9.18 -4.20 4.10
C ASP A 58 8.45 -5.42 3.53
N LYS A 59 7.96 -6.29 4.41
CA LYS A 59 7.27 -7.53 4.06
C LYS A 59 5.90 -7.61 4.75
N THR A 60 5.02 -8.43 4.20
CA THR A 60 3.74 -8.79 4.82
C THR A 60 3.82 -10.18 5.45
N PHE A 61 3.01 -10.45 6.47
CA PHE A 61 2.88 -11.79 7.05
C PHE A 61 1.55 -12.43 6.59
N PRO A 62 1.41 -13.77 6.57
CA PRO A 62 2.37 -14.80 6.98
C PRO A 62 3.35 -15.23 5.89
N THR A 63 3.21 -14.76 4.66
CA THR A 63 3.97 -15.25 3.48
C THR A 63 5.33 -14.59 3.33
N ASN A 64 5.59 -13.49 4.04
CA ASN A 64 6.79 -12.66 3.92
C ASN A 64 7.01 -12.10 2.51
N ASP A 65 5.92 -11.86 1.78
CA ASP A 65 5.97 -11.19 0.48
C ASP A 65 6.31 -9.71 0.62
N CYS A 66 6.96 -9.16 -0.38
CA CYS A 66 7.27 -7.74 -0.45
C CYS A 66 5.98 -6.90 -0.45
N ALA A 67 5.81 -6.03 0.54
CA ALA A 67 4.61 -5.21 0.70
C ALA A 67 4.32 -4.31 -0.52
N MET A 68 5.36 -3.65 -1.05
CA MET A 68 5.23 -2.81 -2.24
C MET A 68 4.94 -3.61 -3.51
N CYS A 69 5.45 -4.84 -3.64
CA CYS A 69 5.18 -5.69 -4.79
C CYS A 69 3.70 -6.09 -4.89
N ILE A 70 3.03 -6.25 -3.74
CA ILE A 70 1.60 -6.54 -3.68
C ILE A 70 0.77 -5.27 -3.87
N LEU A 71 1.21 -4.15 -3.29
CA LEU A 71 0.47 -2.89 -3.30
C LEU A 71 0.56 -2.16 -4.65
N SER A 72 1.73 -2.16 -5.30
CA SER A 72 2.00 -1.36 -6.51
C SER A 72 1.01 -1.58 -7.66
N PRO A 73 0.60 -2.82 -8.02
CA PRO A 73 -0.42 -3.03 -9.04
C PRO A 73 -1.74 -2.32 -8.71
N LYS A 74 -2.20 -2.43 -7.46
CA LYS A 74 -3.43 -1.78 -7.01
C LYS A 74 -3.35 -0.25 -7.01
N LEU A 75 -2.16 0.31 -6.70
CA LEU A 75 -1.93 1.76 -6.79
C LEU A 75 -2.11 2.25 -8.24
N VAL A 76 -1.48 1.56 -9.18
CA VAL A 76 -1.53 1.95 -10.60
C VAL A 76 -2.91 1.72 -11.19
N GLU A 77 -3.55 0.58 -10.91
CA GLU A 77 -4.93 0.30 -11.29
C GLU A 77 -5.87 1.40 -10.80
N CYS A 78 -5.76 1.77 -9.52
CA CYS A 78 -6.56 2.84 -8.91
C CYS A 78 -6.32 4.20 -9.57
N GLY A 79 -5.06 4.53 -9.87
CA GLY A 79 -4.69 5.80 -10.50
C GLY A 79 -5.09 5.93 -11.97
N ARG A 80 -5.33 4.81 -12.66
CA ARG A 80 -5.72 4.75 -14.07
C ARG A 80 -7.20 4.46 -14.28
N HIS A 81 -7.90 3.95 -13.27
CA HIS A 81 -9.27 3.52 -13.42
C HIS A 81 -10.19 4.70 -13.77
N MET A 82 -10.89 4.61 -14.90
CA MET A 82 -11.73 5.71 -15.44
C MET A 82 -12.83 6.15 -14.48
N ASN A 83 -13.31 5.23 -13.63
CA ASN A 83 -14.36 5.48 -12.65
C ASN A 83 -13.82 5.79 -11.25
N ILE A 84 -12.50 6.07 -11.10
CA ILE A 84 -11.91 6.54 -9.86
C ILE A 84 -11.33 7.94 -10.08
N GLU A 85 -11.83 8.89 -9.32
CA GLU A 85 -11.32 10.25 -9.26
C GLU A 85 -10.48 10.41 -8.00
N LEU A 86 -9.15 10.46 -8.19
CA LEU A 86 -8.20 10.51 -7.09
C LEU A 86 -7.99 11.95 -6.62
N MET A 87 -8.36 12.23 -5.38
CA MET A 87 -8.26 13.55 -4.73
C MET A 87 -7.23 13.50 -3.59
N THR A 88 -5.96 13.76 -3.93
CA THR A 88 -4.87 13.80 -2.94
C THR A 88 -4.73 15.20 -2.32
N LEU A 89 -4.05 15.29 -1.16
CA LEU A 89 -3.99 16.48 -0.30
C LEU A 89 -5.38 16.99 0.08
N THR A 90 -6.37 16.09 0.18
CA THR A 90 -7.77 16.42 0.40
C THR A 90 -8.30 15.71 1.64
N GLU A 91 -9.04 16.41 2.45
CA GLU A 91 -9.64 15.94 3.71
C GLU A 91 -11.16 16.11 3.66
N LEU A 92 -11.90 15.17 4.27
CA LEU A 92 -13.34 15.32 4.47
C LEU A 92 -13.59 16.31 5.62
N ALA A 93 -14.24 17.43 5.31
CA ALA A 93 -14.63 18.43 6.29
C ALA A 93 -16.04 18.19 6.84
N GLY A 94 -16.95 17.61 6.05
CA GLY A 94 -18.30 17.30 6.49
C GLY A 94 -19.12 16.56 5.45
N VAL A 95 -20.25 15.98 5.90
CA VAL A 95 -21.25 15.32 5.05
C VAL A 95 -22.64 15.82 5.43
N SER A 96 -23.35 16.44 4.49
CA SER A 96 -24.75 16.84 4.63
C SER A 96 -25.65 15.99 3.74
N GLY A 97 -26.97 16.03 3.98
CA GLY A 97 -27.96 15.23 3.24
C GLY A 97 -28.22 13.86 3.84
N GLU A 98 -28.84 12.98 3.06
CA GLU A 98 -29.34 11.66 3.46
C GLU A 98 -28.70 10.55 2.62
N ALA A 99 -28.80 9.31 3.11
CA ALA A 99 -28.37 8.10 2.38
C ALA A 99 -28.98 8.06 0.98
N GLY A 100 -28.12 7.84 -0.03
CA GLY A 100 -28.47 7.92 -1.45
C GLY A 100 -28.22 9.29 -2.09
N ASN A 101 -28.16 10.39 -1.30
CA ASN A 101 -27.97 11.75 -1.83
C ASN A 101 -27.26 12.66 -0.82
N PHE A 102 -26.00 12.37 -0.57
CA PHE A 102 -25.14 13.19 0.25
C PHE A 102 -24.46 14.31 -0.55
N THR A 103 -24.12 15.38 0.15
CA THR A 103 -23.09 16.35 -0.28
C THR A 103 -21.92 16.22 0.67
N ALA A 104 -20.79 15.79 0.15
CA ALA A 104 -19.54 15.75 0.87
C ALA A 104 -18.79 17.07 0.68
N HIS A 105 -18.42 17.71 1.78
CA HIS A 105 -17.66 18.94 1.82
C HIS A 105 -16.18 18.60 2.03
N LEU A 106 -15.35 18.92 1.06
CA LEU A 106 -13.94 18.57 1.05
C LEU A 106 -13.07 19.82 1.18
N ARG A 107 -11.99 19.69 1.91
CA ARG A 107 -10.93 20.70 2.02
C ARG A 107 -9.68 20.19 1.32
N ARG A 108 -9.30 20.80 0.18
CA ARG A 108 -8.08 20.49 -0.56
C ARG A 108 -6.98 21.47 -0.19
N LYS A 109 -5.87 20.94 0.32
CA LYS A 109 -4.67 21.70 0.64
C LYS A 109 -3.84 21.98 -0.61
N PRO A 110 -3.12 23.11 -0.67
CA PRO A 110 -2.28 23.44 -1.81
C PRO A 110 -1.12 22.45 -1.95
N ARG A 111 -0.88 22.00 -3.19
CA ARG A 111 0.26 21.17 -3.55
C ARG A 111 1.49 22.00 -3.93
N TYR A 112 1.26 23.23 -4.38
CA TYR A 112 2.26 24.15 -4.95
C TYR A 112 2.99 23.59 -6.17
N VAL A 113 2.51 22.50 -6.73
CA VAL A 113 3.00 21.85 -7.96
C VAL A 113 1.81 21.44 -8.79
N ASP A 114 1.74 21.94 -10.01
CA ASP A 114 0.73 21.59 -11.00
C ASP A 114 0.95 20.13 -11.45
N VAL A 115 -0.01 19.26 -11.09
CA VAL A 115 0.06 17.82 -11.38
C VAL A 115 0.01 17.51 -12.87
N THR A 116 -0.60 18.39 -13.68
CA THR A 116 -0.72 18.19 -15.14
C THR A 116 0.59 18.47 -15.86
N LYS A 117 1.42 19.38 -15.31
CA LYS A 117 2.70 19.77 -15.88
C LYS A 117 3.89 19.01 -15.29
N CYS A 118 3.77 18.54 -14.04
CA CYS A 118 4.88 17.88 -13.34
C CYS A 118 5.23 16.55 -14.03
N ILE A 119 6.49 16.41 -14.46
CA ILE A 119 7.05 15.20 -15.09
C ILE A 119 7.86 14.34 -14.10
N ALA A 120 7.76 14.60 -12.81
CA ALA A 120 8.45 13.86 -11.74
C ALA A 120 9.99 13.78 -11.83
N CYS A 121 10.66 14.69 -12.52
CA CYS A 121 12.11 14.65 -12.80
C CYS A 121 13.02 14.83 -11.56
N GLY A 122 12.50 15.23 -10.41
CA GLY A 122 13.25 15.34 -9.16
C GLY A 122 14.05 16.62 -8.95
N LEU A 123 14.27 17.45 -9.95
CA LEU A 123 15.11 18.65 -9.86
C LEU A 123 14.65 19.63 -8.78
N CYS A 124 13.35 19.76 -8.54
CA CYS A 124 12.81 20.62 -7.49
C CYS A 124 13.26 20.17 -6.09
N ALA A 125 13.34 18.87 -5.84
CA ALA A 125 13.83 18.31 -4.58
C ALA A 125 15.36 18.40 -4.48
N GLU A 126 16.06 18.08 -5.56
CA GLU A 126 17.54 18.17 -5.60
C GLU A 126 18.01 19.59 -5.24
N LYS A 127 17.43 20.62 -5.85
CA LYS A 127 17.80 22.03 -5.64
C LYS A 127 17.17 22.65 -4.38
N CYS A 128 16.27 21.95 -3.67
CA CYS A 128 15.67 22.47 -2.45
C CYS A 128 16.68 22.48 -1.29
N PRO A 129 16.99 23.62 -0.68
CA PRO A 129 17.95 23.67 0.43
C PRO A 129 17.37 23.20 1.76
N LYS A 130 16.02 23.24 1.93
CA LYS A 130 15.36 22.93 3.19
C LYS A 130 15.22 21.42 3.39
N LYS A 131 15.78 20.92 4.51
CA LYS A 131 15.61 19.55 4.99
C LYS A 131 14.61 19.53 6.14
N VAL A 132 13.78 18.50 6.20
CA VAL A 132 12.82 18.20 7.26
C VAL A 132 12.85 16.72 7.58
N LYS A 133 12.38 16.31 8.76
CA LYS A 133 12.25 14.89 9.09
C LYS A 133 11.34 14.19 8.06
N ASN A 134 11.72 13.00 7.65
CA ASN A 134 10.99 12.21 6.68
C ASN A 134 9.94 11.36 7.42
N GLU A 135 8.70 11.76 7.35
CA GLU A 135 7.58 11.07 8.01
C GLU A 135 7.35 9.67 7.45
N PHE A 136 7.61 9.48 6.15
CA PHE A 136 7.48 8.17 5.52
C PHE A 136 8.50 7.16 6.06
N ASN A 137 9.70 7.61 6.40
CA ASN A 137 10.71 6.81 7.08
C ASN A 137 10.65 6.92 8.61
N ALA A 138 9.48 7.28 9.17
CA ALA A 138 9.26 7.42 10.60
C ALA A 138 10.28 8.34 11.30
N GLY A 139 10.84 9.32 10.59
CA GLY A 139 11.79 10.29 11.11
C GLY A 139 13.24 9.83 11.17
N LEU A 140 13.57 8.62 10.70
CA LEU A 140 14.94 8.06 10.69
C LEU A 140 15.91 8.79 9.76
N ASP A 141 15.40 9.48 8.75
CA ASP A 141 16.17 10.29 7.82
C ASP A 141 15.50 11.65 7.54
N MET A 142 16.09 12.41 6.63
CA MET A 142 15.63 13.74 6.26
C MET A 142 15.21 13.78 4.80
N ARG A 143 14.00 14.30 4.52
CA ARG A 143 13.55 14.67 3.18
C ARG A 143 13.69 16.16 2.90
N LYS A 144 13.54 16.55 1.64
CA LYS A 144 13.44 17.95 1.25
C LYS A 144 12.02 18.50 1.45
N ALA A 145 11.87 19.84 1.53
CA ALA A 145 10.56 20.47 1.54
C ALA A 145 9.83 20.32 0.18
N ALA A 146 10.55 20.24 -0.94
CA ALA A 146 9.99 19.75 -2.19
C ALA A 146 10.24 18.24 -2.28
N TYR A 147 9.18 17.43 -2.38
CA TYR A 147 9.28 15.98 -2.18
C TYR A 147 8.23 15.17 -2.93
N ILE A 148 8.49 13.90 -3.10
CA ILE A 148 7.50 12.84 -3.27
C ILE A 148 7.47 12.01 -1.98
N ILE A 149 6.33 11.44 -1.63
CA ILE A 149 6.20 10.70 -0.38
C ILE A 149 7.02 9.41 -0.39
N TYR A 150 7.03 8.68 -1.51
CA TYR A 150 7.91 7.54 -1.82
C TYR A 150 7.96 7.28 -3.32
N GLY A 151 8.93 6.49 -3.79
CA GLY A 151 9.25 6.37 -5.23
C GLY A 151 8.20 5.73 -6.13
N GLN A 152 7.24 4.96 -5.58
CA GLN A 152 6.16 4.29 -6.33
C GLN A 152 4.78 4.88 -6.01
N THR A 153 4.73 6.06 -5.44
CA THR A 153 3.48 6.74 -5.05
C THR A 153 2.60 7.05 -6.28
N VAL A 154 1.30 7.01 -6.08
CA VAL A 154 0.32 7.43 -7.10
C VAL A 154 -0.53 8.57 -6.53
N PRO A 155 -0.61 9.72 -7.23
CA PRO A 155 0.14 10.08 -8.44
C PRO A 155 1.63 10.29 -8.13
N LEU A 156 2.52 9.92 -9.05
CA LEU A 156 3.94 10.22 -8.94
C LEU A 156 4.19 11.68 -9.35
N LYS A 157 3.86 12.59 -8.44
CA LYS A 157 3.96 14.04 -8.63
C LYS A 157 4.55 14.67 -7.38
N TYR A 158 5.45 15.62 -7.57
CA TYR A 158 6.04 16.35 -6.45
C TYR A 158 5.00 17.21 -5.73
N ALA A 159 5.28 17.49 -4.45
CA ALA A 159 4.57 18.47 -3.64
C ALA A 159 5.59 19.33 -2.90
N ILE A 160 5.17 20.51 -2.47
CA ILE A 160 5.97 21.38 -1.60
C ILE A 160 5.30 21.45 -0.23
N ASP A 161 6.05 21.12 0.80
CA ASP A 161 5.66 21.22 2.19
C ASP A 161 5.57 22.71 2.59
N GLY A 162 4.36 23.24 2.62
CA GLY A 162 4.09 24.66 2.88
C GLY A 162 4.55 25.11 4.26
N ASP A 163 4.47 24.24 5.26
CA ASP A 163 4.83 24.55 6.64
C ASP A 163 6.35 24.73 6.82
N HIS A 164 7.13 24.12 5.95
CA HIS A 164 8.58 24.14 6.01
C HIS A 164 9.27 24.86 4.84
N CYS A 165 8.54 25.22 3.79
CA CYS A 165 9.11 25.89 2.62
C CYS A 165 9.61 27.30 2.97
N ILE A 166 10.89 27.58 2.69
CA ILE A 166 11.51 28.88 2.98
C ILE A 166 10.81 30.01 2.23
N TYR A 167 10.35 29.76 0.99
CA TYR A 167 9.65 30.79 0.22
C TYR A 167 8.26 31.09 0.80
N ILE A 168 7.48 30.07 1.08
CA ILE A 168 6.12 30.23 1.61
C ILE A 168 6.15 30.88 3.00
N GLN A 169 7.11 30.46 3.86
CA GLN A 169 7.22 30.98 5.22
C GLN A 169 7.91 32.35 5.32
N LYS A 170 8.84 32.68 4.41
CA LYS A 170 9.72 33.86 4.58
C LYS A 170 9.86 34.71 3.31
N GLY A 171 9.18 34.38 2.21
CA GLY A 171 9.28 35.09 0.94
C GLY A 171 10.64 35.00 0.23
N LYS A 172 11.54 34.11 0.71
CA LYS A 172 12.90 33.98 0.18
C LYS A 172 13.11 32.58 -0.40
N CYS A 173 13.90 32.46 -1.47
CA CYS A 173 14.27 31.24 -2.20
C CYS A 173 13.63 31.17 -3.60
N ARG A 174 12.77 30.26 -3.97
CA ARG A 174 12.21 29.90 -5.31
C ARG A 174 13.19 29.06 -6.16
N ALA A 175 14.16 28.36 -5.58
CA ALA A 175 15.09 27.52 -6.35
C ALA A 175 14.35 26.43 -7.17
N CYS A 176 13.36 25.75 -6.56
CA CYS A 176 12.57 24.73 -7.24
C CYS A 176 11.83 25.24 -8.50
N GLU A 177 11.34 26.49 -8.48
CA GLU A 177 10.69 27.11 -9.63
C GLU A 177 11.69 27.41 -10.74
N LYS A 178 12.86 27.99 -10.39
CA LYS A 178 13.92 28.35 -11.34
C LYS A 178 14.45 27.12 -12.12
N TYR A 179 14.52 25.97 -11.46
CA TYR A 179 15.08 24.74 -12.03
C TYR A 179 14.01 23.76 -12.56
N CYS A 180 12.72 24.10 -12.52
CA CYS A 180 11.68 23.23 -13.03
C CYS A 180 11.57 23.34 -14.57
N PRO A 181 11.96 22.31 -15.35
CA PRO A 181 11.94 22.39 -16.81
C PRO A 181 10.52 22.40 -17.37
N ALA A 182 9.55 21.86 -16.62
CA ALA A 182 8.14 21.80 -17.01
C ALA A 182 7.32 23.02 -16.55
N GLY A 183 7.90 23.97 -15.80
CA GLY A 183 7.18 25.11 -15.26
C GLY A 183 6.01 24.73 -14.35
N ALA A 184 6.16 23.61 -13.62
CA ALA A 184 5.08 23.03 -12.82
C ALA A 184 4.92 23.68 -11.42
N ILE A 185 5.85 24.51 -10.98
CA ILE A 185 5.78 25.12 -9.64
C ILE A 185 4.77 26.27 -9.63
N ASN A 186 3.81 26.22 -8.70
CA ASN A 186 2.77 27.22 -8.55
C ASN A 186 2.62 27.66 -7.08
N PHE A 187 3.34 28.68 -6.66
CA PHE A 187 3.25 29.21 -5.30
C PHE A 187 1.96 30.01 -5.01
N ASN A 188 1.12 30.25 -6.03
CA ASN A 188 -0.18 30.89 -5.87
C ASN A 188 -1.30 29.87 -5.57
N ASP A 189 -0.98 28.58 -5.50
CA ASP A 189 -1.92 27.53 -5.12
C ASP A 189 -2.45 27.77 -3.70
N LYS A 190 -3.75 27.59 -3.49
CA LYS A 190 -4.43 27.92 -2.23
C LYS A 190 -5.31 26.75 -1.78
N GLU A 191 -5.64 26.77 -0.52
CA GLU A 191 -6.66 25.89 0.03
C GLU A 191 -8.01 26.16 -0.65
N GLU A 192 -8.73 25.09 -0.96
CA GLU A 192 -10.00 25.12 -1.69
C GLU A 192 -11.03 24.23 -1.00
N MET A 193 -12.26 24.74 -0.89
CA MET A 193 -13.42 23.96 -0.48
C MET A 193 -14.14 23.43 -1.71
N ILE A 194 -14.41 22.13 -1.73
CA ILE A 194 -15.02 21.43 -2.87
C ILE A 194 -16.22 20.65 -2.38
N ASP A 195 -17.37 20.83 -3.00
CA ASP A 195 -18.57 20.06 -2.73
C ASP A 195 -18.77 18.97 -3.78
N VAL A 196 -18.98 17.73 -3.34
CA VAL A 196 -19.18 16.58 -4.21
C VAL A 196 -20.46 15.85 -3.84
N LYS A 197 -21.28 15.53 -4.85
CA LYS A 197 -22.51 14.74 -4.68
C LYS A 197 -22.20 13.25 -4.74
N VAL A 198 -22.59 12.51 -3.69
CA VAL A 198 -22.40 11.06 -3.60
C VAL A 198 -23.58 10.37 -2.95
N GLY A 199 -23.83 9.11 -3.30
CA GLY A 199 -24.91 8.31 -2.70
C GLY A 199 -24.48 7.64 -1.39
N ALA A 200 -23.20 7.33 -1.22
CA ALA A 200 -22.67 6.70 -0.01
C ALA A 200 -21.25 7.20 0.30
N VAL A 201 -20.83 7.00 1.56
CA VAL A 201 -19.48 7.34 2.03
C VAL A 201 -18.87 6.13 2.73
N ILE A 202 -17.62 5.79 2.37
CA ILE A 202 -16.82 4.75 3.04
C ILE A 202 -15.62 5.42 3.72
N LEU A 203 -15.49 5.21 5.02
CA LEU A 203 -14.40 5.74 5.83
C LEU A 203 -13.32 4.68 6.03
N ALA A 204 -12.13 4.92 5.50
CA ALA A 204 -10.97 4.04 5.56
C ALA A 204 -9.69 4.79 5.99
N PRO A 205 -9.71 5.66 7.04
CA PRO A 205 -8.57 6.50 7.42
C PRO A 205 -7.40 5.70 8.02
N GLY A 206 -7.57 4.40 8.22
CA GLY A 206 -6.58 3.49 8.80
C GLY A 206 -6.43 3.66 10.31
N PHE A 207 -5.19 3.72 10.79
CA PHE A 207 -4.82 3.78 12.21
C PHE A 207 -3.62 4.69 12.42
N SER A 208 -3.33 5.01 13.68
CA SER A 208 -2.04 5.55 14.12
C SER A 208 -1.28 4.47 14.91
N ALA A 209 0.02 4.36 14.69
CA ALA A 209 0.86 3.58 15.60
C ALA A 209 0.90 4.27 16.97
N TYR A 210 0.85 3.48 18.05
CA TYR A 210 0.96 4.03 19.39
C TYR A 210 2.31 4.74 19.56
N ASP A 211 2.30 5.95 20.10
CA ASP A 211 3.51 6.71 20.41
C ASP A 211 4.00 6.34 21.82
N PRO A 212 5.15 5.65 21.95
CA PRO A 212 5.64 5.20 23.23
C PRO A 212 6.41 6.28 24.03
N SER A 213 6.52 7.51 23.53
CA SER A 213 7.27 8.60 24.20
C SER A 213 6.77 8.91 25.63
N GLY A 214 5.48 8.68 25.89
CA GLY A 214 4.89 8.77 27.23
C GLY A 214 5.30 7.66 28.19
N LEU A 215 5.95 6.58 27.71
CA LEU A 215 6.42 5.46 28.50
C LEU A 215 7.95 5.58 28.74
N SER A 216 8.36 6.59 29.53
CA SER A 216 9.77 6.94 29.76
C SER A 216 10.64 5.76 30.22
N PHE A 217 10.06 4.79 30.93
CA PHE A 217 10.78 3.61 31.40
C PHE A 217 11.24 2.67 30.28
N TYR A 218 10.78 2.84 29.05
CA TYR A 218 11.31 2.11 27.89
C TYR A 218 12.37 2.90 27.11
N GLY A 219 12.74 4.11 27.52
CA GLY A 219 13.85 4.88 26.94
C GLY A 219 13.69 5.26 25.47
N TYR A 220 12.45 5.20 24.92
CA TYR A 220 12.20 5.63 23.53
C TYR A 220 12.42 7.14 23.40
N GLY A 221 13.18 7.54 22.38
CA GLY A 221 13.61 8.92 22.16
C GLY A 221 14.83 9.37 22.97
N GLU A 222 15.22 8.61 24.03
CA GLU A 222 16.42 8.86 24.84
C GLU A 222 17.55 7.91 24.46
N ILE A 223 17.26 6.65 24.21
CA ILE A 223 18.22 5.63 23.77
C ILE A 223 18.06 5.44 22.27
N PRO A 224 19.05 5.82 21.45
CA PRO A 224 18.91 5.82 19.98
C PRO A 224 18.54 4.46 19.37
N ASP A 225 18.97 3.35 20.01
CA ASP A 225 18.74 1.98 19.54
C ASP A 225 17.47 1.33 20.15
N VAL A 226 16.61 2.12 20.78
CA VAL A 226 15.22 1.74 21.10
C VAL A 226 14.30 2.34 20.04
N VAL A 227 13.76 1.49 19.19
CA VAL A 227 12.96 1.87 18.02
C VAL A 227 11.56 1.26 18.08
N THR A 228 10.60 1.86 17.43
CA THR A 228 9.26 1.27 17.23
C THR A 228 9.30 0.21 16.12
N SER A 229 8.29 -0.65 16.09
CA SER A 229 8.12 -1.65 15.03
C SER A 229 8.03 -1.03 13.62
N LEU A 230 7.45 0.17 13.48
CA LEU A 230 7.37 0.85 12.18
C LEU A 230 8.72 1.43 11.75
N GLU A 231 9.48 2.03 12.67
CA GLU A 231 10.87 2.43 12.40
C GLU A 231 11.72 1.22 11.98
N TYR A 232 11.52 0.09 12.65
CA TYR A 232 12.22 -1.14 12.31
C TYR A 232 11.86 -1.67 10.91
N GLU A 233 10.60 -1.59 10.48
CA GLU A 233 10.20 -1.89 9.10
C GLU A 233 10.96 -1.00 8.10
N ARG A 234 11.14 0.28 8.44
CA ARG A 234 11.89 1.20 7.57
C ARG A 234 13.38 0.90 7.54
N ILE A 235 13.95 0.41 8.63
CA ILE A 235 15.35 -0.06 8.67
C ILE A 235 15.56 -1.24 7.72
N LEU A 236 14.66 -2.23 7.75
CA LEU A 236 14.77 -3.43 6.91
C LEU A 236 14.42 -3.18 5.43
N SER A 237 13.63 -2.15 5.14
CA SER A 237 13.13 -1.93 3.79
C SER A 237 14.22 -1.48 2.80
N ALA A 238 14.24 -2.10 1.61
CA ALA A 238 15.10 -1.70 0.51
C ALA A 238 14.92 -0.23 0.07
N SER A 239 13.75 0.36 0.31
CA SER A 239 13.46 1.78 0.07
C SER A 239 13.62 2.65 1.32
N GLY A 240 14.12 2.08 2.41
CA GLY A 240 14.34 2.76 3.68
C GLY A 240 15.69 3.48 3.74
N PRO A 241 15.97 4.15 4.88
CA PRO A 241 17.17 4.98 5.02
C PRO A 241 18.49 4.19 5.00
N PHE A 242 18.43 2.88 5.28
CA PHE A 242 19.59 1.98 5.27
C PHE A 242 19.63 1.05 4.05
N LEU A 243 18.79 1.30 3.05
CA LEU A 243 18.77 0.57 1.76
C LEU A 243 18.61 -0.96 1.92
N GLY A 244 17.92 -1.40 2.97
CA GLY A 244 17.70 -2.81 3.28
C GLY A 244 18.79 -3.46 4.12
N HIS A 245 19.81 -2.72 4.54
CA HIS A 245 20.83 -3.23 5.46
C HIS A 245 20.33 -3.15 6.91
N LEU A 246 20.50 -4.23 7.66
CA LEU A 246 20.21 -4.27 9.08
C LEU A 246 21.24 -3.43 9.84
N ALA A 247 20.83 -2.26 10.33
CA ALA A 247 21.71 -1.29 10.96
C ALA A 247 21.09 -0.63 12.18
N ARG A 248 21.90 -0.33 13.18
CA ARG A 248 21.49 0.46 14.35
C ARG A 248 21.40 1.94 14.00
N PRO A 249 20.38 2.66 14.50
CA PRO A 249 20.29 4.12 14.31
C PRO A 249 21.45 4.91 14.88
N SER A 250 22.07 4.45 15.98
CA SER A 250 23.14 5.18 16.69
C SER A 250 24.42 5.33 15.91
N ASP A 251 24.88 4.27 15.24
CA ASP A 251 26.22 4.18 14.63
C ASP A 251 26.26 3.50 13.25
N HIS A 252 25.09 3.10 12.76
CA HIS A 252 24.89 2.36 11.50
C HIS A 252 25.58 0.98 11.44
N ALA A 253 26.05 0.46 12.59
CA ALA A 253 26.63 -0.87 12.66
C ALA A 253 25.53 -1.95 12.69
N GLU A 254 25.84 -3.13 12.17
CA GLU A 254 24.96 -4.29 12.24
C GLU A 254 24.81 -4.79 13.69
N PRO A 255 23.59 -4.87 14.25
CA PRO A 255 23.36 -5.42 15.58
C PRO A 255 23.60 -6.94 15.58
N LYS A 256 24.14 -7.46 16.67
CA LYS A 256 24.31 -8.92 16.90
C LYS A 256 23.26 -9.49 17.82
N LYS A 257 22.56 -8.65 18.57
CA LYS A 257 21.55 -9.09 19.53
C LYS A 257 20.39 -8.10 19.58
N ILE A 258 19.18 -8.57 19.19
CA ILE A 258 17.99 -7.74 19.10
C ILE A 258 16.88 -8.33 20.00
N ALA A 259 16.16 -7.44 20.68
CA ALA A 259 14.95 -7.82 21.44
C ALA A 259 13.71 -7.14 20.88
N TRP A 260 12.57 -7.82 20.90
CA TRP A 260 11.23 -7.27 20.66
C TRP A 260 10.43 -7.31 21.94
N LEU A 261 9.82 -6.19 22.33
CA LEU A 261 8.90 -6.09 23.43
C LEU A 261 7.46 -6.01 22.93
N GLN A 262 6.64 -7.00 23.26
CA GLN A 262 5.25 -7.09 22.85
C GLN A 262 4.32 -6.18 23.67
N CYS A 263 3.15 -5.85 23.10
CA CYS A 263 2.05 -5.17 23.78
C CYS A 263 2.39 -3.75 24.27
N VAL A 264 3.27 -3.01 23.59
CA VAL A 264 3.53 -1.61 23.92
C VAL A 264 2.35 -0.75 23.42
N GLY A 265 1.66 -0.07 24.32
CA GLY A 265 0.46 0.71 23.98
C GLY A 265 -0.79 -0.13 23.70
N SER A 266 -0.80 -1.42 24.07
CA SER A 266 -1.99 -2.26 24.01
C SER A 266 -2.00 -3.29 25.15
N ARG A 267 -3.20 -3.77 25.53
CA ARG A 267 -3.42 -4.65 26.70
C ARG A 267 -2.87 -4.05 28.01
N SER A 268 -2.95 -2.75 28.12
CA SER A 268 -2.46 -2.01 29.29
C SER A 268 -3.48 -0.94 29.70
N GLN A 269 -4.16 -1.18 30.82
CA GLN A 269 -5.14 -0.23 31.36
C GLN A 269 -4.46 0.86 32.20
N ASN A 270 -3.37 0.53 32.89
CA ASN A 270 -2.74 1.44 33.85
C ASN A 270 -1.85 2.51 33.19
N ALA A 271 -1.12 2.15 32.14
CA ALA A 271 -0.14 3.04 31.54
C ALA A 271 -0.65 3.81 30.30
N CYS A 272 -1.62 3.29 29.57
CA CYS A 272 -2.07 3.89 28.33
C CYS A 272 -3.59 3.79 28.06
N ASP A 273 -4.35 3.24 29.00
CA ASP A 273 -5.81 3.01 28.91
C ASP A 273 -6.30 2.25 27.65
N ASN A 274 -5.42 1.44 27.06
CA ASN A 274 -5.72 0.59 25.91
C ASN A 274 -5.84 -0.85 26.33
N GLY A 275 -7.01 -1.26 26.85
CA GLY A 275 -7.27 -2.63 27.34
C GLY A 275 -7.37 -3.67 26.22
N TYR A 276 -7.51 -3.27 24.97
CA TYR A 276 -7.67 -4.15 23.81
C TYR A 276 -6.32 -4.68 23.28
N CYS A 277 -6.39 -5.78 22.52
CA CYS A 277 -5.26 -6.32 21.77
C CYS A 277 -5.24 -5.72 20.36
N SER A 278 -4.08 -5.31 19.89
CA SER A 278 -3.91 -4.80 18.52
C SER A 278 -3.86 -5.89 17.43
N SER A 279 -4.00 -7.16 17.80
CA SER A 279 -4.10 -8.35 16.91
C SER A 279 -2.90 -8.64 15.99
N VAL A 280 -2.09 -7.65 15.64
CA VAL A 280 -1.01 -7.76 14.64
C VAL A 280 0.39 -7.86 15.23
N CYS A 281 0.58 -7.38 16.49
CA CYS A 281 1.92 -7.21 17.08
C CYS A 281 2.72 -8.51 17.15
N CYS A 282 2.10 -9.63 17.53
CA CYS A 282 2.78 -10.91 17.60
C CYS A 282 3.32 -11.35 16.24
N MET A 283 2.50 -11.24 15.21
CA MET A 283 2.87 -11.68 13.87
C MET A 283 3.93 -10.78 13.22
N TYR A 284 3.83 -9.45 13.36
CA TYR A 284 4.86 -8.62 12.75
C TYR A 284 6.21 -8.73 13.48
N ALA A 285 6.22 -8.94 14.80
CA ALA A 285 7.46 -9.18 15.53
C ALA A 285 8.12 -10.50 15.12
N ILE A 286 7.34 -11.58 14.99
CA ILE A 286 7.80 -12.87 14.47
C ILE A 286 8.39 -12.69 13.05
N LYS A 287 7.67 -12.01 12.18
CA LYS A 287 8.15 -11.70 10.82
C LYS A 287 9.45 -10.90 10.86
N GLN A 288 9.49 -9.81 11.64
CA GLN A 288 10.68 -8.97 11.77
C GLN A 288 11.89 -9.76 12.27
N ALA A 289 11.71 -10.63 13.28
CA ALA A 289 12.79 -11.48 13.76
C ALA A 289 13.30 -12.42 12.66
N VAL A 290 12.41 -13.10 11.94
CA VAL A 290 12.82 -13.99 10.84
C VAL A 290 13.53 -13.23 9.73
N MET A 291 13.00 -12.06 9.29
CA MET A 291 13.61 -11.25 8.25
C MET A 291 14.97 -10.70 8.67
N SER A 292 15.15 -10.32 9.94
CA SER A 292 16.44 -9.84 10.45
C SER A 292 17.55 -10.88 10.30
N ALA A 293 17.23 -12.17 10.50
CA ALA A 293 18.20 -13.24 10.27
C ALA A 293 18.61 -13.36 8.81
N GLU A 294 17.69 -13.09 7.88
CA GLU A 294 17.96 -13.10 6.43
C GLU A 294 18.77 -11.88 5.96
N HIS A 295 18.66 -10.74 6.66
CA HIS A 295 19.39 -9.51 6.38
C HIS A 295 20.73 -9.42 7.12
N SER A 296 20.99 -10.32 8.07
CA SER A 296 22.23 -10.33 8.85
C SER A 296 23.34 -11.07 8.13
N SER A 297 24.58 -10.59 8.34
CA SER A 297 25.80 -11.28 7.90
C SER A 297 26.08 -12.59 8.66
N GLY A 298 25.25 -12.93 9.67
CA GLY A 298 25.29 -14.15 10.47
C GLY A 298 25.54 -13.89 11.96
N GLY A 299 25.18 -14.89 12.78
CA GLY A 299 25.39 -14.85 14.24
C GLY A 299 24.41 -13.95 15.01
N LEU A 300 23.27 -13.55 14.40
CA LEU A 300 22.26 -12.73 15.06
C LEU A 300 21.49 -13.52 16.14
N SER A 301 21.47 -13.00 17.38
CA SER A 301 20.64 -13.51 18.47
C SER A 301 19.38 -12.67 18.62
N GLN A 302 18.24 -13.33 18.68
CA GLN A 302 16.91 -12.69 18.66
C GLN A 302 16.06 -13.14 19.83
N SER A 303 15.40 -12.21 20.50
CA SER A 303 14.54 -12.50 21.64
C SER A 303 13.24 -11.73 21.57
N ILE A 304 12.11 -12.40 21.73
CA ILE A 304 10.78 -11.78 21.78
C ILE A 304 10.24 -11.92 23.21
N PHE A 305 10.07 -10.79 23.89
CA PHE A 305 9.44 -10.70 25.20
C PHE A 305 7.92 -10.60 25.05
N PHE A 306 7.16 -11.49 25.66
CA PHE A 306 5.72 -11.58 25.47
C PHE A 306 4.98 -11.97 26.77
N MET A 307 3.67 -11.70 26.84
CA MET A 307 2.77 -12.19 27.89
C MET A 307 2.10 -13.50 27.46
N ASP A 308 1.52 -13.52 26.27
CA ASP A 308 1.00 -14.66 25.51
C ASP A 308 1.14 -14.36 24.01
N MET A 309 1.36 -15.39 23.20
CA MET A 309 1.39 -15.25 21.74
C MET A 309 -0.02 -15.37 21.18
N ARG A 310 -0.36 -14.46 20.26
CA ARG A 310 -1.67 -14.41 19.60
C ARG A 310 -1.48 -14.53 18.09
N THR A 311 -1.56 -15.77 17.62
CA THR A 311 -1.30 -16.18 16.24
C THR A 311 -2.56 -16.83 15.64
N HIS A 312 -3.70 -16.09 15.69
CA HIS A 312 -5.02 -16.65 15.41
C HIS A 312 -5.40 -16.69 13.92
N GLY A 313 -4.58 -16.12 13.05
CA GLY A 313 -4.85 -16.12 11.60
C GLY A 313 -4.44 -17.44 10.92
N LYS A 314 -4.90 -17.64 9.69
CA LYS A 314 -4.54 -18.80 8.87
C LYS A 314 -3.02 -18.86 8.65
N ASN A 315 -2.38 -19.96 9.03
CA ASN A 315 -0.93 -20.20 8.98
C ASN A 315 -0.09 -19.36 9.97
N PHE A 316 -0.69 -18.57 10.85
CA PHE A 316 0.04 -17.73 11.79
C PHE A 316 0.77 -18.55 12.86
N GLU A 317 0.11 -19.58 13.40
CA GLU A 317 0.72 -20.50 14.37
C GLU A 317 1.92 -21.24 13.76
N ARG A 318 1.81 -21.66 12.50
CA ARG A 318 2.94 -22.24 11.77
C ARG A 318 4.13 -21.28 11.69
N GLY A 319 3.89 -20.00 11.42
CA GLY A 319 4.94 -18.97 11.39
C GLY A 319 5.64 -18.81 12.74
N TYR A 320 4.90 -18.97 13.85
CA TYR A 320 5.44 -18.96 15.21
C TYR A 320 6.35 -20.17 15.48
N GLU A 321 5.90 -21.37 15.12
CA GLU A 321 6.70 -22.59 15.28
C GLU A 321 7.95 -22.60 14.37
N ASP A 322 7.82 -22.11 13.14
CA ASP A 322 8.95 -21.97 12.22
C ASP A 322 10.01 -20.99 12.78
N ALA A 323 9.59 -19.89 13.42
CA ALA A 323 10.50 -18.95 14.06
C ALA A 323 11.26 -19.57 15.25
N LYS A 324 10.59 -20.38 16.06
CA LYS A 324 11.23 -21.18 17.12
C LYS A 324 12.27 -22.13 16.55
N ALA A 325 11.91 -22.85 15.49
CA ALA A 325 12.82 -23.79 14.82
C ALA A 325 14.05 -23.08 14.23
N LYS A 326 13.91 -21.83 13.82
CA LYS A 326 15.01 -20.95 13.35
C LYS A 326 15.85 -20.35 14.49
N GLY A 327 15.55 -20.64 15.75
CA GLY A 327 16.33 -20.22 16.91
C GLY A 327 15.92 -18.88 17.54
N VAL A 328 14.79 -18.30 17.16
CA VAL A 328 14.25 -17.11 17.85
C VAL A 328 13.85 -17.51 19.27
N ARG A 329 14.37 -16.79 20.26
CA ARG A 329 14.06 -17.01 21.68
C ARG A 329 12.74 -16.34 22.04
N PHE A 330 11.82 -17.09 22.60
CA PHE A 330 10.55 -16.57 23.11
C PHE A 330 10.60 -16.55 24.64
N LEU A 331 10.58 -15.36 25.23
CA LEU A 331 10.71 -15.13 26.67
C LEU A 331 9.37 -14.64 27.25
N ARG A 332 8.70 -15.49 28.01
CA ARG A 332 7.46 -15.13 28.70
C ARG A 332 7.75 -14.25 29.91
N ALA A 333 8.07 -13.01 29.64
CA ALA A 333 8.41 -12.02 30.63
C ALA A 333 7.98 -10.62 30.14
N ARG A 334 7.71 -9.72 31.05
CA ARG A 334 7.48 -8.30 30.75
C ARG A 334 8.60 -7.48 31.36
N PRO A 335 9.59 -7.03 30.59
CA PRO A 335 10.62 -6.14 31.07
C PRO A 335 10.04 -4.90 31.74
N HIS A 336 10.63 -4.54 32.87
CA HIS A 336 10.20 -3.39 33.65
C HIS A 336 10.72 -2.09 33.05
N SER A 337 12.01 -2.05 32.69
CA SER A 337 12.67 -0.84 32.21
C SER A 337 13.86 -1.14 31.31
N PHE A 338 14.15 -0.19 30.44
CA PHE A 338 15.35 -0.17 29.61
C PHE A 338 16.24 0.99 30.04
N VAL A 339 17.54 0.74 30.13
CA VAL A 339 18.53 1.76 30.43
C VAL A 339 19.68 1.68 29.41
N PRO A 340 20.40 2.78 29.16
CA PRO A 340 21.59 2.70 28.31
C PRO A 340 22.56 1.62 28.80
N GLY A 341 23.11 0.87 27.86
CA GLY A 341 24.15 -0.13 28.17
C GLY A 341 25.46 0.51 28.65
N PRO A 342 26.45 -0.30 28.99
CA PRO A 342 27.76 0.18 29.40
C PRO A 342 28.35 1.14 28.35
N GLU A 343 28.96 2.23 28.82
CA GLU A 343 29.54 3.28 27.97
C GLU A 343 28.55 3.92 26.98
N GLY A 344 27.23 3.81 27.28
CA GLY A 344 26.14 4.32 26.41
C GLY A 344 25.90 3.48 25.15
N ARG A 345 26.45 2.26 25.07
CA ARG A 345 26.27 1.37 23.91
C ARG A 345 25.24 0.28 24.22
N GLY A 346 24.29 0.12 23.29
CA GLY A 346 23.22 -0.86 23.42
C GLY A 346 22.22 -0.52 24.52
N VAL A 347 21.37 -1.49 24.86
CA VAL A 347 20.23 -1.36 25.76
C VAL A 347 20.30 -2.47 26.82
N SER A 348 20.43 -2.11 28.08
CA SER A 348 20.28 -3.05 29.21
C SER A 348 18.81 -3.25 29.51
N VAL A 349 18.33 -4.49 29.37
CA VAL A 349 16.94 -4.91 29.62
C VAL A 349 16.87 -5.68 30.91
N ARG A 350 16.06 -5.19 31.85
CA ARG A 350 15.83 -5.87 33.15
C ARG A 350 14.48 -6.57 33.13
N TYR A 351 14.47 -7.86 33.47
CA TYR A 351 13.25 -8.65 33.53
C TYR A 351 13.37 -9.78 34.59
N VAL A 352 12.23 -10.36 34.93
CA VAL A 352 12.16 -11.53 35.79
C VAL A 352 11.77 -12.74 34.94
N ASP A 353 12.54 -13.83 35.04
CA ASP A 353 12.25 -15.09 34.33
C ASP A 353 11.12 -15.89 34.99
N GLU A 354 10.70 -16.97 34.34
CA GLU A 354 9.63 -17.84 34.87
C GLU A 354 9.99 -18.53 36.21
N SER A 355 11.27 -18.56 36.59
CA SER A 355 11.73 -19.07 37.88
C SER A 355 11.71 -18.00 38.98
N GLY A 356 11.35 -16.77 38.68
CA GLY A 356 11.35 -15.64 39.59
C GLY A 356 12.72 -14.97 39.78
N ARG A 357 13.73 -15.30 38.95
CA ARG A 357 15.05 -14.67 39.02
C ARG A 357 15.09 -13.37 38.21
N GLU A 358 15.66 -12.35 38.83
CA GLU A 358 15.97 -11.11 38.11
C GLU A 358 17.15 -11.33 37.15
N ILE A 359 16.97 -10.89 35.91
CA ILE A 359 17.96 -10.97 34.83
C ILE A 359 18.17 -9.57 34.26
N VAL A 360 19.42 -9.24 34.06
CA VAL A 360 19.83 -8.05 33.30
C VAL A 360 20.59 -8.53 32.06
N GLU A 361 20.04 -8.26 30.90
CA GLU A 361 20.58 -8.72 29.61
C GLU A 361 20.84 -7.53 28.70
N LEU A 362 22.02 -7.50 28.09
CA LEU A 362 22.41 -6.43 27.13
C LEU A 362 21.99 -6.83 25.73
N PHE A 363 21.33 -5.91 25.03
CA PHE A 363 20.97 -6.00 23.62
C PHE A 363 21.58 -4.83 22.84
N ASP A 364 21.88 -5.04 21.57
CA ASP A 364 22.36 -3.99 20.69
C ASP A 364 21.23 -3.06 20.24
N MET A 365 20.02 -3.61 20.12
CA MET A 365 18.82 -2.88 19.73
C MET A 365 17.58 -3.49 20.40
N VAL A 366 16.61 -2.64 20.70
CA VAL A 366 15.28 -3.08 21.20
C VAL A 366 14.18 -2.48 20.31
N VAL A 367 13.28 -3.35 19.87
CA VAL A 367 12.11 -2.99 19.07
C VAL A 367 10.86 -3.00 19.95
N LEU A 368 10.21 -1.86 20.08
CA LEU A 368 8.93 -1.74 20.75
C LEU A 368 7.82 -2.15 19.79
N SER A 369 7.20 -3.29 20.04
CA SER A 369 6.04 -3.77 19.27
C SER A 369 4.80 -2.96 19.65
N VAL A 370 4.71 -1.77 19.07
CA VAL A 370 3.66 -0.79 19.37
C VAL A 370 2.30 -1.22 18.83
N GLY A 371 1.25 -0.95 19.60
CA GLY A 371 -0.12 -1.24 19.21
C GLY A 371 -0.66 -0.29 18.15
N LEU A 372 -1.86 -0.60 17.64
CA LEU A 372 -2.65 0.25 16.75
C LEU A 372 -3.65 1.04 17.56
N THR A 373 -3.73 2.34 17.33
CA THR A 373 -4.72 3.23 17.91
C THR A 373 -5.57 3.86 16.82
N ALA A 374 -6.72 4.39 17.18
CA ALA A 374 -7.53 5.17 16.24
C ALA A 374 -6.70 6.31 15.62
N PRO A 375 -6.99 6.74 14.40
CA PRO A 375 -6.31 7.87 13.77
C PRO A 375 -6.37 9.12 14.66
N LYS A 376 -5.35 9.97 14.64
CA LYS A 376 -5.29 11.19 15.46
C LYS A 376 -6.47 12.13 15.19
N ASP A 377 -6.95 12.16 13.95
CA ASP A 377 -8.06 12.96 13.43
C ASP A 377 -9.43 12.22 13.49
N ALA A 378 -9.50 11.05 14.15
CA ALA A 378 -10.72 10.24 14.23
C ALA A 378 -11.95 11.02 14.75
N GLN A 379 -11.77 11.88 15.76
CA GLN A 379 -12.87 12.67 16.33
C GLN A 379 -13.43 13.67 15.30
N ALA A 380 -12.56 14.44 14.65
CA ALA A 380 -12.98 15.42 13.65
C ALA A 380 -13.61 14.73 12.42
N LEU A 381 -13.09 13.58 12.01
CA LEU A 381 -13.65 12.79 10.92
C LEU A 381 -15.05 12.25 11.28
N ALA A 382 -15.22 11.75 12.52
CA ALA A 382 -16.50 11.23 12.99
C ALA A 382 -17.55 12.33 13.08
N GLU A 383 -17.21 13.49 13.63
CA GLU A 383 -18.07 14.66 13.69
C GLU A 383 -18.48 15.14 12.29
N GLY A 384 -17.52 15.25 11.35
CA GLY A 384 -17.77 15.63 9.98
C GLY A 384 -18.66 14.62 9.23
N ALA A 385 -18.46 13.34 9.45
CA ALA A 385 -19.27 12.28 8.84
C ALA A 385 -20.61 12.04 9.56
N GLY A 386 -20.78 12.52 10.79
CA GLY A 386 -21.95 12.32 11.63
C GLY A 386 -22.09 10.89 12.14
N ILE A 387 -20.97 10.26 12.55
CA ILE A 387 -20.94 8.89 13.10
C ILE A 387 -20.47 8.90 14.56
N GLU A 388 -20.76 7.80 15.26
CA GLU A 388 -20.33 7.58 16.64
C GLU A 388 -18.99 6.81 16.67
N LEU A 389 -18.22 7.08 17.73
CA LEU A 389 -17.00 6.36 18.06
C LEU A 389 -17.19 5.55 19.35
N ASP A 390 -16.45 4.47 19.48
CA ASP A 390 -16.35 3.70 20.72
C ASP A 390 -15.45 4.42 21.76
N LYS A 391 -15.33 3.84 22.95
CA LYS A 391 -14.48 4.37 24.03
C LYS A 391 -12.99 4.48 23.68
N HIS A 392 -12.54 3.76 22.67
CA HIS A 392 -11.16 3.78 22.17
C HIS A 392 -11.00 4.65 20.92
N ARG A 393 -12.07 5.36 20.53
CA ARG A 393 -12.13 6.25 19.36
C ARG A 393 -12.10 5.55 18.01
N PHE A 394 -12.38 4.23 17.96
CA PHE A 394 -12.69 3.54 16.74
C PHE A 394 -14.15 3.76 16.35
N ALA A 395 -14.50 3.64 15.07
CA ALA A 395 -15.88 3.78 14.62
C ALA A 395 -16.77 2.69 15.25
N ALA A 396 -17.90 3.12 15.83
CA ALA A 396 -18.85 2.21 16.44
C ALA A 396 -19.63 1.43 15.36
N CYS A 397 -19.46 0.11 15.34
CA CYS A 397 -20.16 -0.82 14.48
C CYS A 397 -20.83 -1.92 15.29
N SER A 398 -21.84 -2.59 14.74
CA SER A 398 -22.46 -3.76 15.39
C SER A 398 -21.86 -5.06 14.86
N ASP A 399 -21.91 -6.13 15.68
CA ASP A 399 -21.39 -7.45 15.33
C ASP A 399 -22.07 -8.05 14.07
N PHE A 400 -23.34 -7.72 13.84
CA PHE A 400 -24.10 -8.21 12.67
C PHE A 400 -24.08 -7.26 11.46
N ALA A 401 -23.52 -6.07 11.61
CA ALA A 401 -23.29 -5.10 10.54
C ALA A 401 -21.89 -4.46 10.70
N PRO A 402 -20.81 -5.26 10.61
CA PRO A 402 -19.45 -4.85 11.02
C PRO A 402 -18.84 -3.75 10.15
N VAL A 403 -19.41 -3.45 9.00
CA VAL A 403 -18.93 -2.38 8.10
C VAL A 403 -19.88 -1.19 8.02
N SER A 404 -21.02 -1.22 8.74
CA SER A 404 -21.99 -0.12 8.76
C SER A 404 -21.73 0.77 9.96
N ALA A 405 -21.51 2.06 9.74
CA ALA A 405 -21.42 3.05 10.82
C ALA A 405 -22.79 3.34 11.43
N SER A 406 -22.82 4.12 12.51
CA SER A 406 -24.06 4.54 13.19
C SER A 406 -24.98 5.40 12.30
N ARG A 407 -24.46 6.05 11.24
CA ARG A 407 -25.22 6.82 10.25
C ARG A 407 -25.47 5.98 8.99
N LYS A 408 -26.75 5.85 8.59
CA LYS A 408 -27.16 5.13 7.38
C LYS A 408 -26.48 5.72 6.13
N GLY A 409 -25.98 4.85 5.22
CA GLY A 409 -25.27 5.23 4.00
C GLY A 409 -23.80 5.62 4.23
N VAL A 410 -23.33 5.55 5.49
CA VAL A 410 -21.92 5.71 5.85
C VAL A 410 -21.39 4.35 6.31
N TYR A 411 -20.31 3.93 5.71
CA TYR A 411 -19.65 2.65 5.95
C TYR A 411 -18.23 2.87 6.44
N VAL A 412 -17.66 1.85 7.08
CA VAL A 412 -16.27 1.86 7.57
C VAL A 412 -15.55 0.58 7.15
N CYS A 413 -14.26 0.68 6.93
CA CYS A 413 -13.42 -0.48 6.67
C CYS A 413 -11.96 -0.26 7.07
N GLY A 414 -11.17 -1.34 7.02
CA GLY A 414 -9.80 -1.32 7.50
C GLY A 414 -9.73 -1.19 9.02
N ALA A 415 -8.66 -0.64 9.54
CA ALA A 415 -8.42 -0.56 10.99
C ALA A 415 -9.18 0.58 11.69
N PHE A 416 -10.16 1.20 11.05
CA PHE A 416 -10.93 2.29 11.66
C PHE A 416 -12.06 1.81 12.57
N ASP A 417 -12.56 0.60 12.40
CA ASP A 417 -13.53 -0.02 13.31
C ASP A 417 -12.86 -0.90 14.39
N GLY A 418 -11.52 -0.96 14.38
CA GLY A 418 -10.70 -1.71 15.33
C GLY A 418 -9.43 -2.27 14.69
N PRO A 419 -8.45 -2.64 15.52
CA PRO A 419 -7.19 -3.20 15.04
C PRO A 419 -7.38 -4.51 14.27
N LYS A 420 -6.85 -4.57 13.05
CA LYS A 420 -6.89 -5.74 12.17
C LYS A 420 -5.70 -5.79 11.21
N ASP A 421 -5.44 -6.95 10.65
CA ASP A 421 -4.38 -7.17 9.67
C ASP A 421 -4.79 -6.74 8.24
N ILE A 422 -3.85 -6.87 7.29
CA ILE A 422 -4.07 -6.50 5.89
C ILE A 422 -5.16 -7.36 5.24
N PRO A 423 -5.13 -8.72 5.32
CA PRO A 423 -6.20 -9.57 4.80
C PRO A 423 -7.58 -9.22 5.35
N GLN A 424 -7.71 -9.03 6.66
CA GLN A 424 -8.97 -8.62 7.29
C GLN A 424 -9.43 -7.24 6.81
N SER A 425 -8.49 -6.30 6.62
CA SER A 425 -8.77 -4.96 6.09
C SER A 425 -9.31 -5.00 4.66
N VAL A 426 -8.75 -5.88 3.81
CA VAL A 426 -9.22 -6.09 2.43
C VAL A 426 -10.63 -6.70 2.41
N VAL A 427 -10.89 -7.72 3.26
CA VAL A 427 -12.22 -8.33 3.39
C VAL A 427 -13.24 -7.30 3.85
N ALA A 428 -12.93 -6.48 4.87
CA ALA A 428 -13.81 -5.42 5.34
C ALA A 428 -14.08 -4.36 4.24
N ALA A 429 -13.07 -4.04 3.44
CA ALA A 429 -13.20 -3.09 2.33
C ALA A 429 -14.18 -3.59 1.26
N SER A 430 -14.03 -4.86 0.84
CA SER A 430 -14.94 -5.48 -0.13
C SER A 430 -16.38 -5.61 0.43
N ALA A 431 -16.51 -5.88 1.72
CA ALA A 431 -17.83 -5.91 2.38
C ALA A 431 -18.48 -4.51 2.39
N ALA A 432 -17.74 -3.45 2.74
CA ALA A 432 -18.25 -2.09 2.72
C ALA A 432 -18.63 -1.63 1.30
N ALA A 433 -17.84 -1.99 0.29
CA ALA A 433 -18.15 -1.73 -1.11
C ALA A 433 -19.42 -2.47 -1.55
N CYS A 434 -19.58 -3.73 -1.13
CA CYS A 434 -20.78 -4.54 -1.42
C CYS A 434 -22.04 -3.90 -0.81
N CYS A 435 -22.02 -3.52 0.46
CA CYS A 435 -23.15 -2.88 1.14
C CYS A 435 -23.50 -1.53 0.50
N ALA A 436 -22.50 -0.68 0.23
CA ALA A 436 -22.71 0.60 -0.44
C ALA A 436 -23.30 0.40 -1.85
N GLY A 437 -22.79 -0.57 -2.60
CA GLY A 437 -23.30 -0.94 -3.93
C GLY A 437 -24.75 -1.46 -3.88
N GLY A 438 -25.12 -2.19 -2.82
CA GLY A 438 -26.50 -2.65 -2.59
C GLY A 438 -27.46 -1.49 -2.37
N ASP A 439 -27.09 -0.52 -1.54
CA ASP A 439 -27.91 0.68 -1.30
C ASP A 439 -28.08 1.55 -2.56
N LEU A 440 -27.09 1.53 -3.46
CA LEU A 440 -27.07 2.34 -4.68
C LEU A 440 -27.40 1.57 -5.96
N ALA A 441 -27.91 0.33 -5.86
CA ALA A 441 -28.12 -0.57 -7.00
C ALA A 441 -28.96 0.05 -8.12
N ALA A 442 -29.97 0.88 -7.78
CA ALA A 442 -30.82 1.58 -8.74
C ALA A 442 -30.06 2.62 -9.60
N ALA A 443 -28.93 3.13 -9.11
CA ALA A 443 -28.11 4.13 -9.82
C ALA A 443 -26.81 3.54 -10.41
N ARG A 444 -26.67 2.21 -10.41
CA ARG A 444 -25.51 1.54 -11.00
C ARG A 444 -25.37 1.89 -12.48
N GLY A 445 -24.18 2.28 -12.90
CA GLY A 445 -23.90 2.65 -14.29
C GLY A 445 -24.31 4.08 -14.68
N ALA A 446 -25.08 4.80 -13.84
CA ALA A 446 -25.58 6.13 -14.19
C ALA A 446 -24.49 7.19 -14.40
N LEU A 447 -23.38 7.08 -13.64
CA LEU A 447 -22.23 8.00 -13.69
C LEU A 447 -20.94 7.31 -14.16
N SER A 448 -20.99 6.01 -14.46
CA SER A 448 -19.80 5.28 -14.88
C SER A 448 -19.37 5.69 -16.30
N ARG A 449 -18.08 5.90 -16.44
CA ARG A 449 -17.42 6.14 -17.73
C ARG A 449 -17.08 4.77 -18.34
N ARG A 450 -17.22 4.64 -19.65
CA ARG A 450 -16.82 3.43 -20.38
C ARG A 450 -15.62 3.76 -21.25
N PRO A 451 -14.62 2.85 -21.38
CA PRO A 451 -13.54 3.04 -22.34
C PRO A 451 -14.14 3.15 -23.75
N GLU A 452 -13.68 4.10 -24.54
CA GLU A 452 -13.83 4.00 -25.99
C GLU A 452 -12.96 2.82 -26.43
N GLU A 453 -13.59 1.79 -27.01
CA GLU A 453 -12.85 0.66 -27.60
C GLU A 453 -12.01 1.19 -28.77
N ALA A 454 -10.82 1.70 -28.50
CA ALA A 454 -9.87 2.00 -29.55
C ALA A 454 -9.43 0.66 -30.17
N ALA A 455 -9.66 0.49 -31.47
CA ALA A 455 -9.19 -0.70 -32.16
C ALA A 455 -7.67 -0.78 -32.04
N ALA A 456 -7.17 -1.92 -31.57
CA ALA A 456 -5.74 -2.16 -31.52
C ALA A 456 -5.14 -2.05 -32.95
N LEU A 457 -3.95 -1.50 -33.06
CA LEU A 457 -3.20 -1.45 -34.31
C LEU A 457 -3.03 -2.88 -34.83
N ASP A 458 -3.41 -3.12 -36.10
CA ASP A 458 -3.14 -4.39 -36.76
C ASP A 458 -1.66 -4.45 -37.18
N VAL A 459 -0.89 -5.20 -36.43
CA VAL A 459 0.54 -5.46 -36.65
C VAL A 459 0.81 -6.89 -37.07
N SER A 460 -0.22 -7.63 -37.51
CA SER A 460 -0.11 -9.06 -37.84
C SER A 460 0.76 -9.34 -39.08
N GLY A 461 0.85 -8.38 -40.00
CA GLY A 461 1.71 -8.45 -41.19
C GLY A 461 3.12 -7.85 -41.01
N ASP A 462 3.38 -7.20 -39.88
CA ASP A 462 4.63 -6.48 -39.66
C ASP A 462 5.75 -7.39 -39.14
N PRO A 463 7.00 -7.18 -39.55
CA PRO A 463 8.12 -7.88 -38.96
C PRO A 463 8.23 -7.53 -37.47
N PRO A 464 8.55 -8.51 -36.61
CA PRO A 464 8.67 -8.26 -35.18
C PRO A 464 9.72 -7.19 -34.85
N ARG A 465 9.30 -6.19 -34.06
CA ARG A 465 10.13 -5.11 -33.52
C ARG A 465 10.02 -5.15 -32.00
N VAL A 466 10.99 -5.84 -31.36
CA VAL A 466 10.93 -6.14 -29.92
C VAL A 466 11.53 -4.98 -29.12
N GLY A 467 10.77 -4.48 -28.13
CA GLY A 467 11.27 -3.62 -27.08
C GLY A 467 11.48 -4.43 -25.79
N VAL A 468 12.66 -4.34 -25.17
CA VAL A 468 12.96 -5.02 -23.91
C VAL A 468 13.15 -4.00 -22.78
N PHE A 469 12.32 -4.10 -21.74
CA PHE A 469 12.38 -3.24 -20.57
C PHE A 469 12.82 -4.05 -19.34
N ILE A 470 13.96 -3.68 -18.75
CA ILE A 470 14.58 -4.41 -17.65
C ILE A 470 14.40 -3.62 -16.36
N CYS A 471 13.99 -4.28 -15.29
CA CYS A 471 13.72 -3.69 -13.97
C CYS A 471 14.95 -3.77 -13.08
N SER A 472 15.33 -2.64 -12.46
CA SER A 472 16.40 -2.52 -11.47
C SER A 472 15.85 -2.42 -10.04
N CYS A 473 14.80 -3.16 -9.70
CA CYS A 473 14.12 -3.06 -8.41
C CYS A 473 15.05 -3.32 -7.20
N GLY A 474 15.78 -2.28 -6.77
CA GLY A 474 16.59 -2.23 -5.55
C GLY A 474 17.34 -3.52 -5.21
N SER A 475 17.36 -3.90 -3.94
CA SER A 475 17.98 -5.15 -3.45
C SER A 475 17.34 -6.43 -4.02
N ASN A 476 16.10 -6.35 -4.53
CA ASN A 476 15.39 -7.52 -5.06
C ASN A 476 15.90 -8.01 -6.43
N ILE A 477 16.44 -7.12 -7.26
CA ILE A 477 16.99 -7.48 -8.58
C ILE A 477 18.40 -6.92 -8.72
N ALA A 478 18.57 -5.59 -8.75
CA ALA A 478 19.87 -4.95 -9.01
C ALA A 478 20.89 -5.15 -7.89
N GLY A 479 20.47 -5.51 -6.67
CA GLY A 479 21.38 -5.91 -5.59
C GLY A 479 22.11 -7.23 -5.85
N VAL A 480 21.67 -8.04 -6.82
CA VAL A 480 22.25 -9.35 -7.13
C VAL A 480 22.60 -9.47 -8.63
N VAL A 481 21.69 -9.03 -9.51
CA VAL A 481 21.84 -9.11 -10.96
C VAL A 481 22.52 -7.85 -11.50
N ASP A 482 23.55 -7.99 -12.31
CA ASP A 482 24.06 -6.88 -13.12
C ASP A 482 23.07 -6.55 -14.25
N VAL A 483 22.16 -5.64 -13.93
CA VAL A 483 21.08 -5.24 -14.86
C VAL A 483 21.65 -4.52 -16.09
N ALA A 484 22.76 -3.81 -15.97
CA ALA A 484 23.40 -3.15 -17.10
C ALA A 484 23.90 -4.19 -18.12
N ALA A 485 24.62 -5.23 -17.66
CA ALA A 485 25.06 -6.32 -18.50
C ALA A 485 23.92 -7.11 -19.16
N VAL A 486 22.77 -7.28 -18.45
CA VAL A 486 21.56 -7.88 -19.03
C VAL A 486 20.96 -6.98 -20.11
N THR A 487 20.95 -5.67 -19.91
CA THR A 487 20.41 -4.69 -20.86
C THR A 487 21.25 -4.65 -22.15
N GLU A 488 22.56 -4.60 -22.02
CA GLU A 488 23.50 -4.66 -23.15
C GLU A 488 23.36 -5.97 -23.93
N TYR A 489 23.28 -7.10 -23.23
CA TYR A 489 23.05 -8.40 -23.85
C TYR A 489 21.71 -8.44 -24.61
N ALA A 490 20.63 -7.94 -24.01
CA ALA A 490 19.32 -7.90 -24.66
C ALA A 490 19.33 -7.13 -25.98
N ALA A 491 20.12 -6.06 -26.08
CA ALA A 491 20.27 -5.27 -27.30
C ALA A 491 20.92 -6.05 -28.46
N THR A 492 21.65 -7.13 -28.17
CA THR A 492 22.29 -7.98 -29.20
C THR A 492 21.37 -9.06 -29.76
N LEU A 493 20.19 -9.28 -29.15
CA LEU A 493 19.30 -10.35 -29.54
C LEU A 493 18.55 -10.04 -30.85
N PRO A 494 18.29 -11.06 -31.69
CA PRO A 494 17.56 -10.87 -32.94
C PRO A 494 16.19 -10.24 -32.73
N GLY A 495 15.82 -9.27 -33.56
CA GLY A 495 14.52 -8.60 -33.52
C GLY A 495 14.37 -7.55 -32.42
N VAL A 496 15.32 -7.41 -31.51
CA VAL A 496 15.32 -6.35 -30.51
C VAL A 496 15.79 -5.04 -31.15
N VAL A 497 14.94 -4.02 -31.07
CA VAL A 497 15.21 -2.69 -31.64
C VAL A 497 15.28 -1.58 -30.57
N PHE A 498 14.92 -1.93 -29.34
CA PHE A 498 14.97 -1.02 -28.19
C PHE A 498 15.21 -1.76 -26.89
N THR A 499 16.06 -1.22 -26.02
CA THR A 499 16.25 -1.69 -24.65
C THR A 499 16.25 -0.53 -23.68
N ALA A 500 15.71 -0.72 -22.49
CA ALA A 500 15.76 0.26 -21.41
C ALA A 500 15.91 -0.41 -20.05
N ASN A 501 16.72 0.21 -19.18
CA ASN A 501 16.80 -0.14 -17.77
C ASN A 501 15.99 0.87 -16.96
N ASN A 502 15.09 0.39 -16.12
CA ASN A 502 14.20 1.22 -15.32
C ASN A 502 14.28 0.84 -13.84
N MET A 503 14.32 1.82 -12.94
CA MET A 503 14.39 1.56 -11.50
C MET A 503 13.19 0.71 -11.01
N PHE A 504 11.98 1.10 -11.38
CA PHE A 504 10.74 0.38 -11.05
C PHE A 504 9.86 0.32 -12.30
N THR A 505 9.99 -0.75 -13.10
CA THR A 505 9.21 -0.89 -14.34
C THR A 505 7.70 -0.89 -14.10
N CYS A 506 7.25 -1.23 -12.90
CA CYS A 506 5.84 -1.21 -12.49
C CYS A 506 5.33 0.15 -11.99
N SER A 507 6.17 1.20 -11.92
CA SER A 507 5.72 2.53 -11.52
C SER A 507 4.96 3.26 -12.63
N GLN A 508 4.06 4.17 -12.27
CA GLN A 508 3.18 4.87 -13.21
C GLN A 508 3.94 5.63 -14.29
N ASP A 509 5.00 6.36 -13.89
CA ASP A 509 5.83 7.15 -14.81
C ASP A 509 6.54 6.28 -15.86
N VAL A 510 7.05 5.11 -15.45
CA VAL A 510 7.68 4.16 -16.36
C VAL A 510 6.65 3.54 -17.30
N GLN A 511 5.46 3.22 -16.81
CA GLN A 511 4.36 2.71 -17.64
C GLN A 511 3.94 3.72 -18.71
N ASP A 512 3.80 4.99 -18.34
CA ASP A 512 3.46 6.07 -19.26
C ASP A 512 4.56 6.25 -20.30
N LYS A 513 5.83 6.21 -19.85
CA LYS A 513 7.00 6.26 -20.74
C LYS A 513 7.10 5.06 -21.68
N MET A 514 6.77 3.86 -21.19
CA MET A 514 6.71 2.66 -22.04
C MET A 514 5.70 2.83 -23.16
N ALA A 515 4.49 3.32 -22.87
CA ALA A 515 3.46 3.56 -23.87
C ALA A 515 3.89 4.62 -24.91
N GLU A 516 4.60 5.67 -24.49
CA GLU A 516 5.20 6.65 -25.41
C GLU A 516 6.25 6.00 -26.33
N VAL A 517 7.21 5.28 -25.74
CA VAL A 517 8.31 4.63 -26.49
C VAL A 517 7.77 3.58 -27.47
N ILE A 518 6.75 2.81 -27.07
CA ILE A 518 6.10 1.84 -27.96
C ILE A 518 5.62 2.56 -29.23
N ARG A 519 4.92 3.69 -29.09
CA ARG A 519 4.44 4.50 -30.22
C ARG A 519 5.57 5.15 -31.03
N GLU A 520 6.51 5.81 -30.34
CA GLU A 520 7.62 6.52 -31.00
C GLU A 520 8.55 5.62 -31.81
N LYS A 521 8.85 4.44 -31.27
CA LYS A 521 9.77 3.48 -31.90
C LYS A 521 9.05 2.48 -32.79
N GLY A 522 7.73 2.51 -32.85
CA GLY A 522 6.92 1.54 -33.60
C GLY A 522 7.19 0.11 -33.12
N LEU A 523 7.29 -0.09 -31.80
CA LEU A 523 7.45 -1.41 -31.21
C LEU A 523 6.16 -2.19 -31.35
N ASN A 524 6.23 -3.46 -31.72
CA ASN A 524 5.07 -4.32 -31.89
C ASN A 524 5.16 -5.65 -31.11
N ARG A 525 6.22 -5.85 -30.36
CA ARG A 525 6.41 -6.92 -29.37
C ARG A 525 7.13 -6.35 -28.17
N ILE A 526 6.66 -6.68 -26.97
CA ILE A 526 7.26 -6.14 -25.74
C ILE A 526 7.68 -7.29 -24.83
N VAL A 527 8.88 -7.19 -24.30
CA VAL A 527 9.41 -8.04 -23.24
C VAL A 527 9.71 -7.20 -22.02
N VAL A 528 9.20 -7.62 -20.85
CA VAL A 528 9.54 -7.02 -19.56
C VAL A 528 10.30 -8.03 -18.73
N ALA A 529 11.57 -7.73 -18.45
CA ALA A 529 12.41 -8.53 -17.56
C ALA A 529 12.32 -7.94 -16.15
N ALA A 530 11.53 -8.56 -15.28
CA ALA A 530 11.21 -8.01 -13.95
C ALA A 530 10.88 -9.13 -12.94
N CYS A 531 9.90 -8.90 -12.10
CA CYS A 531 9.37 -9.88 -11.14
C CYS A 531 8.43 -10.91 -11.82
N THR A 532 7.64 -11.64 -10.99
CA THR A 532 6.74 -12.69 -11.48
C THR A 532 5.57 -12.13 -12.29
N PRO A 533 5.21 -12.75 -13.43
CA PRO A 533 4.01 -12.39 -14.18
C PRO A 533 2.73 -12.47 -13.35
N ARG A 534 2.64 -13.39 -12.36
CA ARG A 534 1.48 -13.52 -11.47
C ARG A 534 1.08 -12.21 -10.78
N THR A 535 2.03 -11.28 -10.60
CA THR A 535 1.78 -10.02 -9.89
C THR A 535 1.52 -8.87 -10.85
N HIS A 536 2.24 -8.80 -11.97
CA HIS A 536 2.28 -7.59 -12.78
C HIS A 536 1.92 -7.78 -14.28
N GLU A 537 1.61 -8.99 -14.72
CA GLU A 537 1.23 -9.22 -16.13
C GLU A 537 0.02 -8.36 -16.56
N PRO A 538 -1.08 -8.30 -15.79
CA PRO A 538 -2.22 -7.46 -16.17
C PRO A 538 -1.85 -5.98 -16.31
N LEU A 539 -1.01 -5.46 -15.40
CA LEU A 539 -0.54 -4.08 -15.43
C LEU A 539 0.19 -3.73 -16.75
N PHE A 540 1.07 -4.63 -17.20
CA PHE A 540 1.79 -4.41 -18.45
C PHE A 540 0.89 -4.62 -19.68
N GLN A 541 -0.08 -5.53 -19.61
CA GLN A 541 -1.10 -5.71 -20.64
C GLN A 541 -1.95 -4.45 -20.82
N GLU A 542 -2.37 -3.80 -19.75
CA GLU A 542 -3.05 -2.49 -19.80
C GLU A 542 -2.16 -1.40 -20.44
N THR A 543 -0.86 -1.45 -20.17
CA THR A 543 0.09 -0.51 -20.81
C THR A 543 0.20 -0.76 -22.32
N MET A 544 0.11 -2.02 -22.77
CA MET A 544 0.04 -2.37 -24.19
C MET A 544 -1.21 -1.79 -24.84
N GLU A 545 -2.38 -1.98 -24.21
CA GLU A 545 -3.66 -1.43 -24.69
C GLU A 545 -3.63 0.10 -24.72
N ALA A 546 -3.08 0.75 -23.70
CA ALA A 546 -2.89 2.21 -23.67
C ALA A 546 -1.95 2.72 -24.77
N ALA A 547 -1.01 1.89 -25.23
CA ALA A 547 -0.15 2.17 -26.37
C ALA A 547 -0.81 1.90 -27.73
N GLY A 548 -1.99 1.29 -27.76
CA GLY A 548 -2.71 0.88 -28.96
C GLY A 548 -2.28 -0.49 -29.50
N LEU A 549 -1.58 -1.30 -28.73
CA LEU A 549 -1.18 -2.65 -29.11
C LEU A 549 -2.11 -3.72 -28.50
N ASN A 550 -2.22 -4.85 -29.18
CA ASN A 550 -2.88 -6.03 -28.62
C ASN A 550 -2.11 -6.51 -27.38
N LYS A 551 -2.80 -6.69 -26.26
CA LYS A 551 -2.20 -7.06 -24.96
C LYS A 551 -1.45 -8.39 -24.95
N TYR A 552 -1.74 -9.28 -25.90
CA TYR A 552 -1.08 -10.58 -26.02
C TYR A 552 0.24 -10.56 -26.80
N LEU A 553 0.66 -9.39 -27.31
CA LEU A 553 1.98 -9.20 -27.93
C LEU A 553 3.06 -8.86 -26.89
N PHE A 554 2.92 -9.44 -25.71
CA PHE A 554 3.68 -9.18 -24.51
C PHE A 554 4.21 -10.46 -23.86
N GLU A 555 5.42 -10.41 -23.29
CA GLU A 555 6.03 -11.52 -22.57
C GLU A 555 6.80 -11.01 -21.34
N MET A 556 6.81 -11.78 -20.25
CA MET A 556 7.60 -11.47 -19.07
C MET A 556 8.74 -12.46 -18.83
N ALA A 557 9.95 -11.95 -18.62
CA ALA A 557 11.09 -12.71 -18.11
C ALA A 557 11.20 -12.50 -16.59
N ASN A 558 10.98 -13.54 -15.81
CA ASN A 558 11.02 -13.47 -14.35
C ASN A 558 12.46 -13.55 -13.81
N ILE A 559 13.18 -12.42 -13.86
CA ILE A 559 14.57 -12.33 -13.40
C ILE A 559 14.70 -12.14 -11.87
N ARG A 560 13.59 -11.93 -11.17
CA ARG A 560 13.58 -11.85 -9.70
C ARG A 560 13.47 -13.25 -9.08
N ASN A 561 12.29 -13.87 -9.19
CA ASN A 561 12.00 -15.14 -8.50
C ASN A 561 12.80 -16.32 -9.06
N GLN A 562 13.16 -16.28 -10.34
CA GLN A 562 13.87 -17.38 -11.02
C GLN A 562 15.38 -17.13 -11.18
N ALA A 563 15.88 -15.93 -10.87
CA ALA A 563 17.30 -15.62 -10.94
C ALA A 563 17.82 -14.99 -9.65
N SER A 564 17.53 -13.71 -9.34
CA SER A 564 18.14 -13.02 -8.20
C SER A 564 17.86 -13.69 -6.85
N TRP A 565 16.64 -14.17 -6.62
CA TRP A 565 16.28 -14.84 -5.36
C TRP A 565 16.83 -16.26 -5.25
N VAL A 566 17.01 -16.96 -6.37
CA VAL A 566 17.59 -18.32 -6.38
C VAL A 566 19.09 -18.28 -6.19
N HIS A 567 19.75 -17.27 -6.75
CA HIS A 567 21.20 -17.11 -6.73
C HIS A 567 21.63 -15.87 -5.93
N GLY A 568 20.97 -15.58 -4.79
CA GLY A 568 21.19 -14.38 -3.99
C GLY A 568 22.63 -14.15 -3.53
N HIS A 569 23.41 -15.23 -3.40
CA HIS A 569 24.85 -15.20 -3.03
C HIS A 569 25.78 -15.53 -4.20
N GLU A 570 25.26 -15.62 -5.43
CA GLU A 570 26.03 -15.96 -6.64
C GLU A 570 25.69 -14.98 -7.78
N PRO A 571 26.09 -13.69 -7.69
CA PRO A 571 25.70 -12.63 -8.63
C PRO A 571 25.98 -12.94 -10.11
N ASP A 572 27.12 -13.58 -10.39
CA ASP A 572 27.48 -13.95 -11.77
C ASP A 572 26.49 -14.96 -12.35
N LYS A 573 26.12 -15.99 -11.56
CA LYS A 573 25.11 -16.97 -11.98
C LYS A 573 23.73 -16.34 -12.12
N ALA A 574 23.34 -15.43 -11.21
CA ALA A 574 22.10 -14.71 -11.31
C ALA A 574 22.02 -13.87 -12.60
N THR A 575 23.14 -13.21 -12.94
CA THR A 575 23.24 -12.39 -14.15
C THR A 575 23.16 -13.24 -15.41
N GLU A 576 23.93 -14.32 -15.51
CA GLU A 576 23.90 -15.23 -16.68
C GLU A 576 22.52 -15.88 -16.85
N LYS A 577 21.90 -16.33 -15.76
CA LYS A 577 20.54 -16.87 -15.81
C LYS A 577 19.52 -15.83 -16.23
N SER A 578 19.69 -14.57 -15.82
CA SER A 578 18.82 -13.47 -16.25
C SER A 578 18.94 -13.21 -17.76
N LYS A 579 20.15 -13.27 -18.32
CA LYS A 579 20.37 -13.21 -19.77
C LYS A 579 19.67 -14.34 -20.51
N ASP A 580 19.75 -15.57 -20.00
CA ASP A 580 19.06 -16.72 -20.58
C ASP A 580 17.53 -16.56 -20.55
N LEU A 581 16.97 -16.11 -19.42
CA LEU A 581 15.53 -15.87 -19.29
C LEU A 581 15.06 -14.78 -20.27
N VAL A 582 15.83 -13.69 -20.42
CA VAL A 582 15.53 -12.64 -21.41
C VAL A 582 15.63 -13.17 -22.84
N ARG A 583 16.65 -13.94 -23.17
CA ARG A 583 16.79 -14.58 -24.50
C ARG A 583 15.59 -15.46 -24.83
N MET A 584 15.14 -16.28 -23.87
CA MET A 584 13.97 -17.14 -24.03
C MET A 584 12.69 -16.32 -24.24
N ALA A 585 12.49 -15.25 -23.45
CA ALA A 585 11.34 -14.37 -23.58
C ALA A 585 11.32 -13.63 -24.93
N VAL A 586 12.47 -13.13 -25.39
CA VAL A 586 12.61 -12.50 -26.71
C VAL A 586 12.30 -13.50 -27.82
N ALA A 587 12.86 -14.72 -27.77
CA ALA A 587 12.58 -15.76 -28.74
C ALA A 587 11.09 -16.13 -28.81
N LYS A 588 10.40 -16.19 -27.66
CA LYS A 588 8.95 -16.38 -27.60
C LYS A 588 8.20 -15.16 -28.17
N ALA A 589 8.60 -13.95 -27.81
CA ALA A 589 7.96 -12.71 -28.25
C ALA A 589 7.96 -12.56 -29.77
N LEU A 590 9.01 -13.00 -30.46
CA LEU A 590 9.09 -13.02 -31.93
C LEU A 590 7.99 -13.87 -32.58
N LEU A 591 7.47 -14.87 -31.88
CA LEU A 591 6.45 -15.81 -32.36
C LEU A 591 5.01 -15.42 -31.96
N LEU A 592 4.84 -14.41 -31.08
CA LEU A 592 3.53 -13.99 -30.62
C LEU A 592 2.68 -13.42 -31.76
N ARG A 593 1.39 -13.71 -31.71
CA ARG A 593 0.38 -13.19 -32.62
C ARG A 593 -0.71 -12.48 -31.82
N PRO A 594 -1.38 -11.47 -32.39
CA PRO A 594 -2.55 -10.88 -31.75
C PRO A 594 -3.61 -11.93 -31.50
N LEU A 595 -4.18 -11.93 -30.31
CA LEU A 595 -5.31 -12.80 -29.94
C LEU A 595 -6.56 -11.96 -29.71
N SER A 596 -7.72 -12.55 -29.98
CA SER A 596 -9.03 -12.00 -29.67
C SER A 596 -9.64 -12.72 -28.48
N GLU A 597 -10.34 -11.99 -27.63
CA GLU A 597 -11.09 -12.56 -26.50
C GLU A 597 -12.51 -12.92 -26.95
N PRO A 598 -12.95 -14.18 -26.73
CA PRO A 598 -14.34 -14.55 -26.98
C PRO A 598 -15.23 -13.85 -25.96
N LYS A 599 -16.27 -13.17 -26.43
CA LYS A 599 -17.33 -12.61 -25.56
C LYS A 599 -18.32 -13.73 -25.23
N LEU A 600 -18.41 -14.12 -23.97
CA LEU A 600 -19.37 -15.10 -23.48
C LEU A 600 -20.54 -14.38 -22.80
N SER A 601 -21.77 -14.82 -23.10
CA SER A 601 -22.93 -14.36 -22.35
C SER A 601 -22.97 -15.00 -20.97
N ILE A 602 -23.25 -14.20 -19.93
CA ILE A 602 -23.36 -14.66 -18.55
C ILE A 602 -24.83 -14.64 -18.13
N ASN A 603 -25.29 -15.71 -17.50
CA ASN A 603 -26.57 -15.70 -16.82
C ASN A 603 -26.43 -14.95 -15.49
N PRO A 604 -27.15 -13.83 -15.26
CA PRO A 604 -26.99 -13.01 -14.07
C PRO A 604 -27.66 -13.59 -12.81
N VAL A 605 -27.87 -14.90 -12.75
CA VAL A 605 -28.46 -15.60 -11.59
C VAL A 605 -27.32 -16.12 -10.71
N ALA A 606 -27.39 -15.83 -9.42
CA ALA A 606 -26.44 -16.30 -8.44
C ALA A 606 -26.91 -17.59 -7.74
N LEU A 607 -26.00 -18.52 -7.51
CA LEU A 607 -26.21 -19.73 -6.70
C LEU A 607 -25.31 -19.68 -5.46
N VAL A 608 -25.93 -19.72 -4.29
CA VAL A 608 -25.24 -19.79 -2.99
C VAL A 608 -25.40 -21.22 -2.44
N ILE A 609 -24.30 -21.89 -2.18
CA ILE A 609 -24.28 -23.24 -1.62
C ILE A 609 -23.94 -23.14 -0.13
N GLY A 610 -24.89 -23.49 0.72
CA GLY A 610 -24.83 -23.40 2.17
C GLY A 610 -25.72 -22.28 2.73
N GLY A 611 -26.68 -22.64 3.58
CA GLY A 611 -27.65 -21.75 4.22
C GLY A 611 -27.22 -21.25 5.61
N GLY A 612 -25.93 -21.35 5.97
CA GLY A 612 -25.40 -20.77 7.19
C GLY A 612 -25.33 -19.24 7.14
N VAL A 613 -24.88 -18.58 8.22
CA VAL A 613 -24.85 -17.11 8.31
C VAL A 613 -24.11 -16.45 7.14
N ALA A 614 -23.00 -17.01 6.70
CA ALA A 614 -22.23 -16.49 5.57
C ALA A 614 -23.01 -16.58 4.25
N GLY A 615 -23.63 -17.73 3.99
CA GLY A 615 -24.44 -17.94 2.78
C GLY A 615 -25.70 -17.06 2.76
N MET A 616 -26.40 -16.95 3.87
CA MET A 616 -27.56 -16.05 3.99
C MET A 616 -27.18 -14.58 3.75
N THR A 617 -26.06 -14.12 4.35
CA THR A 617 -25.57 -12.75 4.16
C THR A 617 -25.20 -12.50 2.70
N ALA A 618 -24.44 -13.40 2.07
CA ALA A 618 -24.07 -13.29 0.66
C ALA A 618 -25.29 -13.24 -0.26
N ALA A 619 -26.28 -14.10 -0.02
CA ALA A 619 -27.50 -14.13 -0.82
C ALA A 619 -28.35 -12.86 -0.67
N LEU A 620 -28.47 -12.32 0.54
CA LEU A 620 -29.17 -11.07 0.80
C LEU A 620 -28.49 -9.89 0.09
N GLU A 621 -27.18 -9.79 0.16
CA GLU A 621 -26.44 -8.70 -0.49
C GLU A 621 -26.48 -8.80 -2.03
N LEU A 622 -26.38 -9.99 -2.59
CA LEU A 622 -26.57 -10.20 -4.04
C LEU A 622 -28.00 -9.80 -4.48
N SER A 623 -29.01 -10.20 -3.72
CA SER A 623 -30.41 -9.84 -3.99
C SER A 623 -30.62 -8.31 -3.90
N ARG A 624 -30.04 -7.63 -2.90
CA ARG A 624 -30.08 -6.16 -2.77
C ARG A 624 -29.46 -5.46 -3.97
N GLN A 625 -28.44 -6.05 -4.56
CA GLN A 625 -27.80 -5.55 -5.78
C GLN A 625 -28.58 -5.87 -7.07
N GLY A 626 -29.74 -6.54 -6.97
CA GLY A 626 -30.64 -6.84 -8.09
C GLY A 626 -30.35 -8.16 -8.81
N PHE A 627 -29.52 -9.06 -8.24
CA PHE A 627 -29.27 -10.38 -8.81
C PHE A 627 -30.26 -11.41 -8.27
N PRO A 628 -31.06 -12.11 -9.13
CA PRO A 628 -31.82 -13.27 -8.70
C PRO A 628 -30.90 -14.30 -8.05
N THR A 629 -31.25 -14.73 -6.84
CA THR A 629 -30.34 -15.56 -6.04
C THR A 629 -31.06 -16.80 -5.52
N HIS A 630 -30.45 -17.96 -5.71
CA HIS A 630 -30.89 -19.23 -5.16
C HIS A 630 -29.95 -19.68 -4.04
N ILE A 631 -30.52 -20.17 -2.93
CA ILE A 631 -29.74 -20.80 -1.85
C ILE A 631 -30.05 -22.31 -1.89
N VAL A 632 -28.99 -23.11 -1.84
CA VAL A 632 -29.09 -24.57 -1.71
C VAL A 632 -28.48 -24.97 -0.39
N GLU A 633 -29.26 -25.65 0.44
CA GLU A 633 -28.85 -26.21 1.73
C GLU A 633 -29.06 -27.72 1.73
N ARG A 634 -28.24 -28.46 2.46
CA ARG A 634 -28.28 -29.92 2.53
C ARG A 634 -29.35 -30.42 3.51
#